data_58386083de14b2dfa9a2dbba868c9dcd
#
_entry.id   58386083de14b2dfa9a2dbba868c9dcd
#
_cell.length_a   1.000
_cell.length_b   1.000
_cell.length_c   1.000
_cell.angle_alpha   90.00
_cell.angle_beta   90.00
_cell.angle_gamma   90.00
#
_symmetry.space_group_name_H-M   'P 1'
#
loop_
_entity.id
_entity.type
_entity.pdbx_description
1 polymer ?
#
loop_
_entity_poly.entity_id
_entity_poly.type
_entity_poly.pdbx_seq_one_letter_code
_entity_poly.pdbx_strand_id
1 'polypeptide(L)'
;GEDFIVTAADGRTFRAPILLVTAGAWGNALSSQFGEPVPIVPKGPTMSVTEPVPYAILPTVGVMTPLEQETVYFRQVARGNIVLGGSTRGPSFPDQYRAYVEPQNTVSQLKHIRRLAPSLGRLNIIRVWSGIEGYMPDSQPVMGPSATTSGLYYAFGFSGSGFQIGPGVGETMAEIIAKGATDIPTEPYRVERFATQA
;
A
#
# COMPACT_ATOMS: atom_id res chain seq x y z
N GLY A 1 -23.06 -8.43 21.50
CA GLY A 1 -22.22 -7.22 21.41
C GLY A 1 -23.04 -6.07 20.81
N GLU A 2 -22.63 -4.86 21.06
CA GLU A 2 -23.22 -3.71 20.38
C GLU A 2 -22.73 -3.68 18.93
N ASP A 3 -23.59 -3.22 17.99
CA ASP A 3 -23.23 -3.08 16.59
C ASP A 3 -22.32 -1.87 16.38
N PHE A 4 -21.43 -1.97 15.41
CA PHE A 4 -20.68 -0.82 14.90
C PHE A 4 -21.61 0.10 14.10
N ILE A 5 -21.44 1.41 14.26
CA ILE A 5 -22.13 2.42 13.48
C ILE A 5 -21.07 3.23 12.71
N VAL A 6 -21.12 3.16 11.38
CA VAL A 6 -20.24 3.92 10.52
C VAL A 6 -21.02 5.03 9.83
N THR A 7 -20.58 6.27 10.00
CA THR A 7 -21.19 7.44 9.35
C THR A 7 -20.31 7.90 8.19
N ALA A 8 -20.87 7.88 6.99
CA ALA A 8 -20.21 8.40 5.79
C ALA A 8 -20.24 9.94 5.76
N ALA A 9 -19.37 10.55 4.95
CA ALA A 9 -19.25 12.00 4.84
C ALA A 9 -20.55 12.69 4.34
N ASP A 10 -21.41 11.97 3.64
CA ASP A 10 -22.72 12.45 3.19
C ASP A 10 -23.84 12.30 4.26
N GLY A 11 -23.48 11.87 5.48
CA GLY A 11 -24.40 11.69 6.60
C GLY A 11 -25.11 10.33 6.64
N ARG A 12 -24.94 9.46 5.65
CA ARG A 12 -25.51 8.10 5.70
C ARG A 12 -24.82 7.30 6.79
N THR A 13 -25.61 6.49 7.49
CA THR A 13 -25.13 5.59 8.54
C THR A 13 -25.32 4.13 8.13
N PHE A 14 -24.34 3.32 8.49
CA PHE A 14 -24.35 1.86 8.29
C PHE A 14 -24.16 1.20 9.64
N ARG A 15 -24.90 0.11 9.87
CA ARG A 15 -24.87 -0.62 11.13
C ARG A 15 -24.60 -2.10 10.88
N ALA A 16 -23.64 -2.68 11.59
CA ALA A 16 -23.29 -4.09 11.47
C ALA A 16 -22.59 -4.61 12.73
N PRO A 17 -22.72 -5.91 13.06
CA PRO A 17 -22.03 -6.54 14.19
C PRO A 17 -20.53 -6.77 13.92
N ILE A 18 -20.08 -6.63 12.68
CA ILE A 18 -18.69 -6.83 12.25
C ILE A 18 -18.23 -5.59 11.49
N LEU A 19 -17.03 -5.12 11.82
CA LEU A 19 -16.35 -4.03 11.12
C LEU A 19 -14.96 -4.48 10.67
N LEU A 20 -14.70 -4.42 9.36
CA LEU A 20 -13.37 -4.62 8.78
C LEU A 20 -12.81 -3.27 8.31
N VAL A 21 -11.71 -2.83 8.93
CA VAL A 21 -11.02 -1.59 8.59
C VAL A 21 -9.94 -1.87 7.53
N THR A 22 -10.16 -1.35 6.32
CA THR A 22 -9.23 -1.45 5.18
C THR A 22 -8.74 -0.09 4.70
N ALA A 23 -8.53 0.83 5.65
CA ALA A 23 -8.35 2.26 5.37
C ALA A 23 -6.93 2.66 4.91
N GLY A 24 -6.06 1.70 4.55
CA GLY A 24 -4.73 1.98 3.98
C GLY A 24 -3.89 2.90 4.88
N ALA A 25 -3.45 4.02 4.35
CA ALA A 25 -2.64 4.99 5.08
C ALA A 25 -3.38 5.70 6.24
N TRP A 26 -4.70 5.64 6.25
CA TRP A 26 -5.55 6.22 7.31
C TRP A 26 -5.93 5.20 8.39
N GLY A 27 -5.38 3.98 8.33
CA GLY A 27 -5.70 2.90 9.27
C GLY A 27 -5.50 3.29 10.73
N ASN A 28 -4.41 4.00 11.05
CA ASN A 28 -4.17 4.46 12.43
C ASN A 28 -5.25 5.41 12.97
N ALA A 29 -5.80 6.28 12.14
CA ALA A 29 -6.85 7.21 12.57
C ALA A 29 -8.13 6.47 13.03
N LEU A 30 -8.37 5.28 12.49
CA LEU A 30 -9.49 4.43 12.88
C LEU A 30 -9.12 3.49 14.02
N SER A 31 -7.99 2.79 13.96
CA SER A 31 -7.59 1.85 15.02
C SER A 31 -7.35 2.55 16.36
N SER A 32 -6.85 3.78 16.35
CA SER A 32 -6.67 4.60 17.56
C SER A 32 -7.99 4.91 18.27
N GLN A 33 -9.13 4.98 17.57
CA GLN A 33 -10.44 5.18 18.18
C GLN A 33 -10.86 3.98 19.06
N PHE A 34 -10.27 2.82 18.82
CA PHE A 34 -10.48 1.60 19.58
C PHE A 34 -9.34 1.31 20.57
N GLY A 35 -8.46 2.30 20.81
CA GLY A 35 -7.35 2.15 21.74
C GLY A 35 -6.18 1.30 21.19
N GLU A 36 -6.10 1.12 19.87
CA GLU A 36 -5.08 0.31 19.19
C GLU A 36 -4.27 1.16 18.19
N PRO A 37 -3.52 2.18 18.66
CA PRO A 37 -2.71 2.99 17.76
C PRO A 37 -1.60 2.17 17.10
N VAL A 38 -1.28 2.49 15.85
CA VAL A 38 -0.21 1.84 15.09
C VAL A 38 0.72 2.88 14.47
N PRO A 39 2.03 2.65 14.40
CA PRO A 39 3.03 3.62 13.93
C PRO A 39 3.11 3.67 12.39
N ILE A 40 1.98 3.79 11.70
CA ILE A 40 1.94 3.89 10.24
C ILE A 40 2.43 5.26 9.78
N VAL A 41 3.31 5.26 8.78
CA VAL A 41 3.86 6.48 8.19
C VAL A 41 3.35 6.63 6.75
N PRO A 42 2.48 7.61 6.47
CA PRO A 42 2.06 7.90 5.12
C PRO A 42 3.21 8.48 4.29
N LYS A 43 3.43 7.95 3.09
CA LYS A 43 4.44 8.42 2.12
C LYS A 43 3.86 8.45 0.72
N GLY A 44 4.50 9.21 -0.17
CA GLY A 44 4.12 9.38 -1.57
C GLY A 44 5.07 8.68 -2.54
N PRO A 45 4.87 7.41 -2.91
CA PRO A 45 5.63 6.80 -3.98
C PRO A 45 5.36 7.51 -5.31
N THR A 46 6.41 7.69 -6.10
CA THR A 46 6.33 8.29 -7.43
C THR A 46 6.23 7.20 -8.49
N MET A 47 5.24 7.32 -9.37
CA MET A 47 5.07 6.48 -10.54
C MET A 47 5.20 7.31 -11.82
N SER A 48 5.76 6.71 -12.85
CA SER A 48 5.92 7.33 -14.16
C SER A 48 5.43 6.39 -15.26
N VAL A 49 5.05 6.95 -16.40
CA VAL A 49 4.69 6.17 -17.58
C VAL A 49 5.28 6.79 -18.83
N THR A 50 5.80 5.93 -19.72
CA THR A 50 6.41 6.33 -20.98
C THR A 50 5.39 6.46 -22.10
N GLU A 51 5.80 7.04 -23.23
CA GLU A 51 5.17 6.83 -24.51
C GLU A 51 5.06 5.33 -24.85
N PRO A 52 4.12 4.91 -25.70
CA PRO A 52 3.97 3.52 -26.08
C PRO A 52 5.05 3.09 -27.08
N VAL A 53 5.53 1.87 -26.92
CA VAL A 53 6.42 1.18 -27.86
C VAL A 53 5.88 -0.22 -28.15
N PRO A 54 6.33 -0.93 -29.20
CA PRO A 54 5.87 -2.28 -29.48
C PRO A 54 5.96 -3.18 -28.22
N TYR A 55 4.91 -3.94 -27.96
CA TYR A 55 4.84 -4.82 -26.79
C TYR A 55 5.81 -5.98 -26.94
N ALA A 56 6.82 -6.04 -26.10
CA ALA A 56 7.88 -7.04 -26.15
C ALA A 56 8.33 -7.54 -24.75
N ILE A 57 7.99 -6.82 -23.68
CA ILE A 57 8.44 -7.14 -22.32
C ILE A 57 7.29 -7.81 -21.56
N LEU A 58 7.30 -9.12 -21.48
CA LEU A 58 6.25 -9.90 -20.80
C LEU A 58 6.32 -9.84 -19.27
N PRO A 59 7.50 -10.00 -18.61
CA PRO A 59 7.56 -9.99 -17.15
C PRO A 59 7.55 -8.58 -16.58
N THR A 60 7.13 -8.46 -15.33
CA THR A 60 7.51 -7.32 -14.50
C THR A 60 8.96 -7.51 -14.10
N VAL A 61 9.77 -6.47 -14.27
CA VAL A 61 11.21 -6.49 -13.98
C VAL A 61 11.48 -5.48 -12.87
N GLY A 62 12.28 -5.86 -11.89
CA GLY A 62 12.66 -4.95 -10.82
C GLY A 62 13.99 -5.32 -10.18
N VAL A 63 14.63 -4.31 -9.63
CA VAL A 63 15.79 -4.43 -8.77
C VAL A 63 15.46 -3.77 -7.45
N MET A 64 15.63 -4.51 -6.37
CA MET A 64 15.52 -4.01 -5.00
C MET A 64 16.89 -4.13 -4.34
N THR A 65 17.33 -3.05 -3.72
CA THR A 65 18.59 -3.01 -2.96
C THR A 65 18.30 -2.50 -1.56
N PRO A 66 19.22 -2.67 -0.60
CA PRO A 66 19.09 -2.05 0.72
C PRO A 66 18.98 -0.52 0.67
N LEU A 67 19.44 0.09 -0.41
CA LEU A 67 19.35 1.54 -0.64
C LEU A 67 18.07 1.86 -1.42
N GLU A 68 17.08 2.40 -0.74
CA GLU A 68 15.76 2.71 -1.30
C GLU A 68 15.84 3.51 -2.62
N GLN A 69 16.76 4.48 -2.70
CA GLN A 69 16.97 5.31 -3.88
C GLN A 69 17.44 4.54 -5.12
N GLU A 70 17.96 3.32 -4.97
CA GLU A 70 18.41 2.47 -6.07
C GLU A 70 17.32 1.49 -6.54
N THR A 71 16.25 1.36 -5.79
CA THR A 71 15.13 0.49 -6.15
C THR A 71 14.46 1.04 -7.41
N VAL A 72 14.26 0.18 -8.38
CA VAL A 72 13.47 0.48 -9.59
C VAL A 72 12.76 -0.76 -10.07
N TYR A 73 11.55 -0.60 -10.52
CA TYR A 73 10.78 -1.65 -11.19
C TYR A 73 9.98 -1.06 -12.36
N PHE A 74 9.70 -1.91 -13.33
CA PHE A 74 8.89 -1.53 -14.48
C PHE A 74 8.14 -2.73 -15.06
N ARG A 75 7.08 -2.44 -15.77
CA ARG A 75 6.36 -3.39 -16.59
C ARG A 75 5.83 -2.71 -17.85
N GLN A 76 5.74 -3.46 -18.93
CA GLN A 76 5.08 -3.00 -20.13
C GLN A 76 3.60 -3.41 -20.08
N VAL A 77 2.71 -2.50 -20.41
CA VAL A 77 1.28 -2.80 -20.54
C VAL A 77 0.92 -3.09 -22.01
N ALA A 78 -0.22 -3.75 -22.24
CA ALA A 78 -0.64 -4.19 -23.59
C ALA A 78 -0.67 -3.06 -24.65
N ARG A 79 -0.91 -1.83 -24.24
CA ARG A 79 -0.85 -0.63 -25.13
C ARG A 79 0.58 -0.26 -25.56
N GLY A 80 1.59 -0.89 -24.98
CA GLY A 80 2.99 -0.61 -25.24
C GLY A 80 3.66 0.37 -24.29
N ASN A 81 2.92 1.10 -23.47
CA ASN A 81 3.49 1.99 -22.45
C ASN A 81 4.26 1.20 -21.40
N ILE A 82 5.34 1.77 -20.89
CA ILE A 82 6.09 1.22 -19.77
C ILE A 82 5.73 2.02 -18.53
N VAL A 83 5.18 1.35 -17.52
CA VAL A 83 4.92 1.90 -16.19
C VAL A 83 6.11 1.57 -15.31
N LEU A 84 6.63 2.56 -14.63
CA LEU A 84 7.83 2.45 -13.80
C LEU A 84 7.64 3.13 -12.45
N GLY A 85 8.29 2.58 -11.45
CA GLY A 85 8.29 3.07 -10.08
C GLY A 85 9.59 2.73 -9.37
N GLY A 86 9.64 3.00 -8.08
CA GLY A 86 10.84 2.83 -7.25
C GLY A 86 11.44 4.16 -6.82
N SER A 87 12.70 4.13 -6.37
CA SER A 87 13.37 5.25 -5.73
C SER A 87 12.73 5.63 -4.38
N THR A 88 13.14 6.72 -3.78
CA THR A 88 12.60 7.20 -2.50
C THR A 88 11.13 7.61 -2.63
N ARG A 89 10.41 7.60 -1.50
CA ARG A 89 9.04 8.08 -1.43
C ARG A 89 9.05 9.56 -1.05
N GLY A 90 8.25 10.33 -1.78
CA GLY A 90 8.07 11.75 -1.50
C GLY A 90 7.13 12.02 -0.32
N PRO A 91 6.96 13.29 0.05
CA PRO A 91 6.02 13.69 1.09
C PRO A 91 4.57 13.42 0.70
N SER A 92 3.74 13.16 1.69
CA SER A 92 2.30 13.01 1.55
C SER A 92 1.55 13.86 2.57
N PHE A 93 0.34 14.24 2.24
CA PHE A 93 -0.55 15.09 3.03
C PHE A 93 -1.91 14.37 3.17
N PRO A 94 -2.04 13.43 4.11
CA PRO A 94 -3.25 12.61 4.26
C PRO A 94 -4.51 13.43 4.47
N ASP A 95 -4.43 14.53 5.22
CA ASP A 95 -5.57 15.42 5.49
C ASP A 95 -6.09 16.12 4.22
N GLN A 96 -5.25 16.25 3.20
CA GLN A 96 -5.58 16.82 1.91
C GLN A 96 -5.83 15.76 0.83
N TYR A 97 -5.72 14.48 1.16
CA TYR A 97 -5.78 13.35 0.22
C TYR A 97 -4.80 13.49 -0.95
N ARG A 98 -3.62 14.06 -0.70
CA ARG A 98 -2.62 14.38 -1.72
C ARG A 98 -1.25 13.84 -1.35
N ALA A 99 -0.50 13.43 -2.38
CA ALA A 99 0.93 13.17 -2.30
C ALA A 99 1.65 14.06 -3.32
N TYR A 100 2.89 14.39 -3.01
CA TYR A 100 3.71 15.23 -3.86
C TYR A 100 4.61 14.35 -4.75
N VAL A 101 4.68 14.71 -6.03
CA VAL A 101 5.67 14.11 -6.95
C VAL A 101 7.01 14.78 -6.71
N GLU A 102 7.94 14.04 -6.12
CA GLU A 102 9.32 14.52 -5.97
C GLU A 102 10.05 14.38 -7.33
N PRO A 103 10.43 15.49 -8.00
CA PRO A 103 11.03 15.43 -9.33
C PRO A 103 12.31 14.58 -9.41
N GLN A 104 13.10 14.58 -8.34
CA GLN A 104 14.33 13.78 -8.25
C GLN A 104 14.06 12.28 -8.31
N ASN A 105 12.88 11.83 -7.86
CA ASN A 105 12.51 10.42 -7.95
C ASN A 105 12.33 9.97 -9.41
N THR A 106 11.71 10.80 -10.23
CA THR A 106 11.58 10.53 -11.68
C THR A 106 12.95 10.45 -12.35
N VAL A 107 13.85 11.39 -12.05
CA VAL A 107 15.21 11.40 -12.59
C VAL A 107 15.97 10.15 -12.14
N SER A 108 15.86 9.77 -10.88
CA SER A 108 16.50 8.58 -10.32
C SER A 108 15.96 7.30 -10.97
N GLN A 109 14.65 7.16 -11.13
CA GLN A 109 14.02 6.05 -11.83
C GLN A 109 14.56 5.91 -13.25
N LEU A 110 14.61 6.99 -14.02
CA LEU A 110 15.13 6.98 -15.39
C LEU A 110 16.62 6.59 -15.44
N LYS A 111 17.42 7.08 -14.49
CA LYS A 111 18.84 6.70 -14.37
C LYS A 111 18.99 5.20 -14.15
N HIS A 112 18.21 4.62 -13.25
CA HIS A 112 18.29 3.20 -12.93
C HIS A 112 17.73 2.31 -14.04
N ILE A 113 16.61 2.72 -14.67
CA ILE A 113 16.08 2.01 -15.84
C ILE A 113 17.08 2.00 -16.99
N ARG A 114 17.75 3.12 -17.24
CA ARG A 114 18.78 3.18 -18.28
C ARG A 114 19.96 2.23 -18.02
N ARG A 115 20.30 2.01 -16.74
CA ARG A 115 21.32 1.01 -16.37
C ARG A 115 20.81 -0.43 -16.53
N LEU A 116 19.55 -0.68 -16.19
CA LEU A 116 18.96 -2.03 -16.22
C LEU A 116 18.55 -2.44 -17.63
N ALA A 117 17.98 -1.52 -18.39
CA ALA A 117 17.51 -1.74 -19.76
C ALA A 117 17.84 -0.50 -20.62
N PRO A 118 19.05 -0.41 -21.19
CA PRO A 118 19.52 0.79 -21.89
C PRO A 118 18.62 1.28 -23.04
N SER A 119 17.93 0.37 -23.72
CA SER A 119 17.00 0.70 -24.79
C SER A 119 15.79 1.53 -24.30
N LEU A 120 15.38 1.34 -23.06
CA LEU A 120 14.25 2.06 -22.46
C LEU A 120 14.62 3.48 -22.00
N GLY A 121 15.91 3.75 -21.81
CA GLY A 121 16.40 5.06 -21.36
C GLY A 121 16.27 6.19 -22.38
N ARG A 122 15.75 5.92 -23.56
CA ARG A 122 15.48 6.92 -24.63
C ARG A 122 14.00 7.30 -24.72
N LEU A 123 13.12 6.62 -23.99
CA LEU A 123 11.69 6.85 -24.06
C LEU A 123 11.30 8.13 -23.32
N ASN A 124 10.33 8.84 -23.88
CA ASN A 124 9.76 10.02 -23.25
C ASN A 124 8.79 9.62 -22.13
N ILE A 125 8.87 10.30 -21.00
CA ILE A 125 7.86 10.21 -19.94
C ILE A 125 6.69 11.10 -20.34
N ILE A 126 5.49 10.53 -20.40
CA ILE A 126 4.27 11.26 -20.77
C ILE A 126 3.41 11.62 -19.57
N ARG A 127 3.62 10.95 -18.42
CA ARG A 127 2.92 11.25 -17.17
C ARG A 127 3.72 10.78 -15.96
N VAL A 128 3.64 11.58 -14.90
CA VAL A 128 4.13 11.23 -13.56
C VAL A 128 3.01 11.49 -12.56
N TRP A 129 2.88 10.63 -11.54
CA TRP A 129 1.92 10.81 -10.45
C TRP A 129 2.45 10.23 -9.14
N SER A 130 1.79 10.60 -8.06
CA SER A 130 2.03 10.05 -6.74
C SER A 130 0.69 9.78 -6.05
N GLY A 131 0.64 8.76 -5.23
CA GLY A 131 -0.49 8.44 -4.36
C GLY A 131 -0.03 8.34 -2.91
N ILE A 132 -0.96 8.26 -1.96
CA ILE A 132 -0.63 8.08 -0.55
C ILE A 132 -0.64 6.58 -0.25
N GLU A 133 0.46 6.09 0.30
CA GLU A 133 0.57 4.72 0.81
C GLU A 133 1.00 4.73 2.28
N GLY A 134 0.50 3.78 3.05
CA GLY A 134 0.85 3.60 4.46
C GLY A 134 1.99 2.60 4.63
N TYR A 135 3.07 3.03 5.24
CA TYR A 135 4.26 2.23 5.51
C TYR A 135 4.37 1.94 6.99
N MET A 136 4.50 0.67 7.33
CA MET A 136 4.77 0.21 8.69
C MET A 136 6.28 0.17 8.94
N PRO A 137 6.77 0.39 10.18
CA PRO A 137 8.21 0.35 10.48
C PRO A 137 8.87 -0.99 10.17
N ASP A 138 8.14 -2.08 10.35
CA ASP A 138 8.56 -3.46 10.06
C ASP A 138 8.22 -3.91 8.63
N SER A 139 7.63 -3.02 7.82
CA SER A 139 7.13 -3.32 6.47
C SER A 139 6.06 -4.41 6.39
N GLN A 140 5.51 -4.85 7.53
CA GLN A 140 4.44 -5.85 7.59
C GLN A 140 3.08 -5.17 7.82
N PRO A 141 2.00 -5.65 7.19
CA PRO A 141 0.66 -5.08 7.40
C PRO A 141 0.14 -5.34 8.82
N VAL A 142 -0.87 -4.57 9.21
CA VAL A 142 -1.76 -4.97 10.32
C VAL A 142 -2.89 -5.78 9.70
N MET A 143 -3.03 -7.06 10.13
CA MET A 143 -4.03 -7.97 9.59
C MET A 143 -4.51 -8.95 10.67
N GLY A 144 -5.83 -9.04 10.83
CA GLY A 144 -6.46 -9.94 11.82
C GLY A 144 -7.48 -9.24 12.71
N PRO A 145 -7.95 -9.92 13.77
CA PRO A 145 -8.89 -9.34 14.72
C PRO A 145 -8.24 -8.25 15.59
N SER A 146 -9.05 -7.32 16.07
CA SER A 146 -8.71 -6.42 17.16
C SER A 146 -8.41 -7.20 18.43
N ALA A 147 -7.45 -6.72 19.23
CA ALA A 147 -7.16 -7.29 20.55
C ALA A 147 -8.13 -6.81 21.63
N THR A 148 -8.78 -5.67 21.42
CA THR A 148 -9.60 -5.00 22.45
C THR A 148 -11.09 -5.08 22.16
N THR A 149 -11.50 -5.22 20.90
CA THR A 149 -12.90 -5.05 20.47
C THR A 149 -13.38 -6.24 19.64
N SER A 150 -14.32 -7.00 20.18
CA SER A 150 -14.92 -8.13 19.49
C SER A 150 -15.69 -7.69 18.25
N GLY A 151 -15.54 -8.43 17.15
CA GLY A 151 -16.17 -8.11 15.86
C GLY A 151 -15.43 -7.05 15.02
N LEU A 152 -14.36 -6.46 15.56
CA LEU A 152 -13.50 -5.53 14.82
C LEU A 152 -12.31 -6.27 14.21
N TYR A 153 -12.02 -5.97 12.94
CA TYR A 153 -10.92 -6.57 12.20
C TYR A 153 -10.15 -5.49 11.42
N TYR A 154 -8.89 -5.76 11.18
CA TYR A 154 -7.96 -4.86 10.46
C TYR A 154 -7.34 -5.55 9.26
N ALA A 155 -7.16 -4.80 8.16
CA ALA A 155 -6.35 -5.17 7.01
C ALA A 155 -5.82 -3.89 6.33
N PHE A 156 -4.72 -3.31 6.84
CA PHE A 156 -4.14 -2.07 6.33
C PHE A 156 -2.63 -2.00 6.54
N GLY A 157 -1.97 -0.97 6.02
CA GLY A 157 -0.54 -0.74 6.22
C GLY A 157 0.38 -1.68 5.42
N PHE A 158 0.02 -2.01 4.19
CA PHE A 158 0.71 -3.01 3.36
C PHE A 158 2.06 -2.56 2.77
N SER A 159 2.56 -1.38 3.13
CA SER A 159 3.92 -0.91 2.82
C SER A 159 4.30 -0.99 1.33
N GLY A 160 3.35 -0.67 0.43
CA GLY A 160 3.52 -0.69 -1.01
C GLY A 160 3.13 -2.01 -1.71
N SER A 161 2.85 -3.08 -0.97
CA SER A 161 2.54 -4.39 -1.55
C SER A 161 1.04 -4.70 -1.67
N GLY A 162 0.17 -3.85 -1.13
CA GLY A 162 -1.25 -4.14 -0.94
C GLY A 162 -2.01 -4.54 -2.19
N PHE A 163 -1.74 -3.91 -3.32
CA PHE A 163 -2.45 -4.22 -4.56
C PHE A 163 -2.19 -5.67 -5.03
N GLN A 164 -0.93 -6.09 -5.04
CA GLN A 164 -0.56 -7.40 -5.58
C GLN A 164 -0.98 -8.57 -4.67
N ILE A 165 -1.01 -8.36 -3.34
CA ILE A 165 -1.39 -9.40 -2.37
C ILE A 165 -2.87 -9.33 -1.97
N GLY A 166 -3.59 -8.30 -2.42
CA GLY A 166 -4.98 -8.03 -2.08
C GLY A 166 -5.93 -9.23 -2.21
N PRO A 167 -5.89 -10.04 -3.29
CA PRO A 167 -6.73 -11.24 -3.38
C PRO A 167 -6.49 -12.25 -2.26
N GLY A 168 -5.23 -12.57 -1.95
CA GLY A 168 -4.89 -13.48 -0.86
C GLY A 168 -5.27 -12.93 0.52
N VAL A 169 -5.06 -11.63 0.74
CA VAL A 169 -5.51 -10.94 1.96
C VAL A 169 -7.03 -11.02 2.11
N GLY A 170 -7.76 -10.78 1.01
CA GLY A 170 -9.22 -10.87 1.01
C GLY A 170 -9.72 -12.25 1.40
N GLU A 171 -9.14 -13.32 0.83
CA GLU A 171 -9.46 -14.71 1.17
C GLU A 171 -9.15 -15.02 2.63
N THR A 172 -7.94 -14.69 3.09
CA THR A 172 -7.51 -14.88 4.49
C THR A 172 -8.44 -14.18 5.48
N MET A 173 -8.78 -12.92 5.23
CA MET A 173 -9.67 -12.16 6.11
C MET A 173 -11.10 -12.70 6.07
N ALA A 174 -11.59 -13.15 4.92
CA ALA A 174 -12.91 -13.78 4.82
C ALA A 174 -12.97 -15.08 5.64
N GLU A 175 -11.92 -15.91 5.63
CA GLU A 175 -11.84 -17.10 6.45
C GLU A 175 -11.83 -16.78 7.95
N ILE A 176 -10.98 -15.85 8.37
CA ILE A 176 -10.91 -15.42 9.78
C ILE A 176 -12.27 -14.91 10.26
N ILE A 177 -12.94 -14.08 9.48
CA ILE A 177 -14.23 -13.48 9.85
C ILE A 177 -15.36 -14.52 9.87
N ALA A 178 -15.40 -15.41 8.85
CA ALA A 178 -16.51 -16.34 8.70
C ALA A 178 -16.34 -17.64 9.51
N LYS A 179 -15.10 -18.10 9.67
CA LYS A 179 -14.78 -19.41 10.29
C LYS A 179 -14.05 -19.28 11.63
N GLY A 180 -13.56 -18.08 11.98
CA GLY A 180 -12.74 -17.83 13.18
C GLY A 180 -11.28 -18.22 13.03
N ALA A 181 -10.87 -18.85 11.92
CA ALA A 181 -9.51 -19.31 11.68
C ALA A 181 -9.19 -19.36 10.18
N THR A 182 -7.92 -19.41 9.85
CA THR A 182 -7.36 -19.62 8.51
C THR A 182 -6.10 -20.48 8.63
N ASP A 183 -5.74 -21.19 7.55
CA ASP A 183 -4.50 -21.97 7.47
C ASP A 183 -3.27 -21.07 7.18
N ILE A 184 -3.48 -19.81 6.82
CA ILE A 184 -2.40 -18.85 6.59
C ILE A 184 -1.90 -18.30 7.94
N PRO A 185 -0.59 -18.37 8.25
CA PRO A 185 -0.04 -17.80 9.47
C PRO A 185 -0.24 -16.28 9.52
N THR A 186 -1.07 -15.79 10.45
CA THR A 186 -1.41 -14.35 10.58
C THR A 186 -0.91 -13.72 11.88
N GLU A 187 -0.36 -14.52 12.80
CA GLU A 187 0.16 -14.05 14.10
C GLU A 187 1.19 -12.90 13.96
N PRO A 188 2.13 -12.94 12.99
CA PRO A 188 3.09 -11.86 12.79
C PRO A 188 2.47 -10.52 12.41
N TYR A 189 1.23 -10.54 11.92
CA TYR A 189 0.53 -9.36 11.39
C TYR A 189 -0.46 -8.74 12.38
N ARG A 190 -0.61 -9.31 13.57
CA ARG A 190 -1.55 -8.84 14.56
C ARG A 190 -1.20 -7.43 15.06
N VAL A 191 -2.23 -6.67 15.44
CA VAL A 191 -2.09 -5.29 15.92
C VAL A 191 -1.31 -5.23 17.24
N GLU A 192 -1.42 -6.24 18.09
CA GLU A 192 -0.79 -6.34 19.42
C GLU A 192 0.73 -6.23 19.38
N ARG A 193 1.36 -6.50 18.24
CA ARG A 193 2.82 -6.35 18.10
C ARG A 193 3.32 -4.91 18.32
N PHE A 194 2.39 -3.94 18.29
CA PHE A 194 2.69 -2.54 18.60
C PHE A 194 2.25 -2.10 20.01
N ALA A 195 1.57 -2.94 20.77
CA ALA A 195 1.06 -2.58 22.10
C ALA A 195 2.15 -2.23 23.12
N THR A 196 3.40 -2.63 22.87
CA THR A 196 4.53 -2.41 23.80
C THR A 196 5.35 -1.14 23.46
N GLN A 197 4.96 -0.35 22.47
CA GLN A 197 5.70 0.83 22.01
C GLN A 197 5.00 2.16 22.37
N ALA A 198 3.97 2.13 23.20
CA ALA A 198 3.23 3.29 23.68
C ALA A 198 3.72 3.77 25.05
#